data_fa88df2dfe97a4d0060bc4b1601ee9fc
#
_entry.id   fa88df2dfe97a4d0060bc4b1601ee9fc
#
_cell.length_a   1.000
_cell.length_b   1.000
_cell.length_c   1.000
_cell.angle_alpha   90.00
_cell.angle_beta   90.00
_cell.angle_gamma   90.00
#
_symmetry.space_group_name_H-M   'P 1'
#
loop_
_entity.id
_entity.type
_entity.pdbx_description
1 polymer ?
#
loop_
_entity_poly.entity_id
_entity_poly.type
_entity_poly.pdbx_seq_one_letter_code
_entity_poly.pdbx_strand_id
1 'polypeptide(L)'
;MTLIAIVLGTLAAGIGSVWLAAALSFGVLARYTQHMLSLAAGALLATAFLNLLPEAFESQAGAKELFLTLLIGLVFFFLLDKAELWHHGHEHHHDADPHPDHTGHNHAGHNHAAHAHGEPAKAGTWAVLSGDSVHCFGDGVLIASAFMAGTRLGLIASLAVLAHEVPHHMGDLMVLRHGASTRRTALVKVSLAGAVTALGGLLGFWLLEQLQGYLPYFLVVASSSFIYVALADLIPQL
;
A
#
# COMPACT_ATOMS: atom_id res chain seq x y z
N MET A 1 6.21 26.90 5.40
CA MET A 1 6.55 25.84 6.39
C MET A 1 5.81 24.55 6.12
N THR A 2 4.50 24.59 5.80
CA THR A 2 3.67 23.39 5.53
C THR A 2 4.21 22.49 4.44
N LEU A 3 4.61 23.03 3.28
CA LEU A 3 5.18 22.25 2.19
C LEU A 3 6.43 21.45 2.60
N ILE A 4 7.33 22.06 3.37
CA ILE A 4 8.54 21.36 3.88
C ILE A 4 8.13 20.21 4.80
N ALA A 5 7.14 20.44 5.68
CA ALA A 5 6.65 19.38 6.57
C ALA A 5 6.00 18.23 5.79
N ILE A 6 5.23 18.53 4.74
CA ILE A 6 4.67 17.53 3.82
C ILE A 6 5.77 16.72 3.17
N VAL A 7 6.77 17.38 2.58
CA VAL A 7 7.89 16.69 1.90
C VAL A 7 8.65 15.78 2.88
N LEU A 8 8.96 16.28 4.08
CA LEU A 8 9.66 15.47 5.08
C LEU A 8 8.80 14.32 5.59
N GLY A 9 7.52 14.56 5.86
CA GLY A 9 6.57 13.52 6.31
C GLY A 9 6.38 12.43 5.27
N THR A 10 6.19 12.80 4.01
CA THR A 10 6.00 11.85 2.90
C THR A 10 7.28 11.07 2.56
N LEU A 11 8.45 11.71 2.61
CA LEU A 11 9.73 11.00 2.43
C LEU A 11 10.01 10.04 3.59
N ALA A 12 9.69 10.42 4.82
CA ALA A 12 9.83 9.54 5.98
C ALA A 12 8.86 8.36 5.89
N ALA A 13 7.61 8.60 5.52
CA ALA A 13 6.61 7.54 5.37
C ALA A 13 6.92 6.61 4.19
N GLY A 14 7.24 7.13 3.02
CA GLY A 14 7.52 6.34 1.81
C GLY A 14 8.91 5.71 1.81
N ILE A 15 9.97 6.49 1.65
CA ILE A 15 11.35 5.95 1.58
C ILE A 15 11.83 5.44 2.94
N GLY A 16 11.53 6.16 4.02
CA GLY A 16 11.95 5.78 5.38
C GLY A 16 11.41 4.41 5.79
N SER A 17 10.15 4.10 5.46
CA SER A 17 9.53 2.79 5.71
C SER A 17 10.24 1.64 4.97
N VAL A 18 10.66 1.84 3.72
CA VAL A 18 11.42 0.84 2.94
C VAL A 18 12.75 0.50 3.62
N TRP A 19 13.49 1.51 4.05
CA TRP A 19 14.77 1.29 4.73
C TRP A 19 14.59 0.68 6.11
N LEU A 20 13.55 1.07 6.82
CA LEU A 20 13.18 0.46 8.09
C LEU A 20 12.75 -1.00 7.90
N ALA A 21 11.89 -1.29 6.92
CA ALA A 21 11.48 -2.64 6.54
C ALA A 21 12.69 -3.51 6.16
N ALA A 22 13.63 -2.97 5.38
CA ALA A 22 14.86 -3.67 5.03
C ALA A 22 15.72 -3.97 6.25
N ALA A 23 15.88 -3.05 7.17
CA ALA A 23 16.64 -3.25 8.41
C ALA A 23 15.99 -4.32 9.30
N LEU A 24 14.66 -4.30 9.42
CA LEU A 24 13.90 -5.24 10.24
C LEU A 24 13.84 -6.65 9.62
N SER A 25 13.78 -6.77 8.29
CA SER A 25 13.73 -8.05 7.57
C SER A 25 14.99 -8.90 7.74
N PHE A 26 16.11 -8.30 8.18
CA PHE A 26 17.39 -9.01 8.40
C PHE A 26 17.65 -9.40 9.84
N GLY A 27 16.77 -9.01 10.75
CA GLY A 27 16.94 -9.23 12.19
C GLY A 27 15.96 -10.24 12.76
N VAL A 28 16.03 -10.38 14.09
CA VAL A 28 15.14 -11.19 14.92
C VAL A 28 13.68 -10.72 14.83
N LEU A 29 13.43 -9.55 14.22
CA LEU A 29 12.12 -8.91 14.18
C LEU A 29 11.12 -9.53 13.19
N ALA A 30 11.53 -10.40 12.27
CA ALA A 30 10.59 -11.22 11.49
C ALA A 30 9.64 -12.07 12.39
N ARG A 31 10.04 -12.35 13.64
CA ARG A 31 9.20 -12.98 14.68
C ARG A 31 8.05 -12.09 15.17
N TYR A 32 8.13 -10.78 14.97
CA TYR A 32 7.18 -9.81 15.53
C TYR A 32 6.26 -9.20 14.48
N THR A 33 6.18 -9.79 13.26
CA THR A 33 5.37 -9.27 12.16
C THR A 33 3.91 -9.09 12.56
N GLN A 34 3.30 -10.05 13.29
CA GLN A 34 1.92 -9.92 13.76
C GLN A 34 1.74 -8.75 14.73
N HIS A 35 2.71 -8.49 15.61
CA HIS A 35 2.65 -7.34 16.52
C HIS A 35 2.79 -6.03 15.76
N MET A 36 3.60 -5.99 14.70
CA MET A 36 3.73 -4.82 13.82
C MET A 36 2.45 -4.56 13.05
N LEU A 37 1.80 -5.61 12.50
CA LEU A 37 0.50 -5.51 11.84
C LEU A 37 -0.58 -5.00 12.82
N SER A 38 -0.63 -5.54 14.04
CA SER A 38 -1.57 -5.08 15.09
C SER A 38 -1.34 -3.61 15.44
N LEU A 39 -0.08 -3.20 15.60
CA LEU A 39 0.27 -1.80 15.86
C LEU A 39 -0.13 -0.89 14.71
N ALA A 40 0.15 -1.31 13.48
CA ALA A 40 -0.20 -0.57 12.26
C ALA A 40 -1.72 -0.38 12.13
N ALA A 41 -2.49 -1.47 12.25
CA ALA A 41 -3.96 -1.41 12.21
C ALA A 41 -4.51 -0.49 13.31
N GLY A 42 -4.00 -0.61 14.55
CA GLY A 42 -4.38 0.26 15.66
C GLY A 42 -4.04 1.74 15.41
N ALA A 43 -2.85 2.02 14.86
CA ALA A 43 -2.41 3.37 14.54
C ALA A 43 -3.30 4.02 13.47
N LEU A 44 -3.63 3.28 12.39
CA LEU A 44 -4.52 3.77 11.34
C LEU A 44 -5.92 4.06 11.87
N LEU A 45 -6.53 3.13 12.60
CA LEU A 45 -7.86 3.33 13.20
C LEU A 45 -7.88 4.49 14.20
N ALA A 46 -6.88 4.57 15.08
CA ALA A 46 -6.77 5.68 16.02
C ALA A 46 -6.62 7.03 15.30
N THR A 47 -5.82 7.08 14.24
CA THR A 47 -5.65 8.30 13.43
C THR A 47 -6.96 8.69 12.75
N ALA A 48 -7.67 7.75 12.14
CA ALA A 48 -8.94 8.01 11.48
C ALA A 48 -10.01 8.50 12.48
N PHE A 49 -10.27 7.72 13.55
CA PHE A 49 -11.39 7.99 14.45
C PHE A 49 -11.12 9.06 15.51
N LEU A 50 -9.88 9.23 15.96
CA LEU A 50 -9.55 10.15 17.04
C LEU A 50 -8.94 11.47 16.56
N ASN A 51 -8.57 11.57 15.29
CA ASN A 51 -7.91 12.74 14.73
C ASN A 51 -8.58 13.26 13.46
N LEU A 52 -8.57 12.49 12.35
CA LEU A 52 -9.02 12.99 11.04
C LEU A 52 -10.54 13.25 10.98
N LEU A 53 -11.35 12.28 11.44
CA LEU A 53 -12.80 12.43 11.44
C LEU A 53 -13.26 13.56 12.38
N PRO A 54 -12.81 13.66 13.65
CA PRO A 54 -13.16 14.77 14.50
C PRO A 54 -12.82 16.13 13.87
N GLU A 55 -11.62 16.30 13.32
CA GLU A 55 -11.21 17.54 12.63
C GLU A 55 -12.15 17.87 11.46
N ALA A 56 -12.53 16.87 10.64
CA ALA A 56 -13.45 17.08 9.55
C ALA A 56 -14.85 17.48 10.04
N PHE A 57 -15.33 16.90 11.14
CA PHE A 57 -16.64 17.20 11.72
C PHE A 57 -16.70 18.53 12.50
N GLU A 58 -15.56 19.11 12.89
CA GLU A 58 -15.48 20.46 13.44
C GLU A 58 -15.61 21.55 12.37
N SER A 59 -15.60 21.17 11.08
CA SER A 59 -15.79 22.10 9.97
C SER A 59 -17.26 22.54 9.79
N GLN A 60 -17.49 23.45 8.83
CA GLN A 60 -18.85 23.89 8.46
C GLN A 60 -19.56 22.89 7.51
N ALA A 61 -18.90 21.80 7.10
CA ALA A 61 -19.51 20.79 6.24
C ALA A 61 -20.61 20.02 6.99
N GLY A 62 -21.69 19.68 6.28
CA GLY A 62 -22.81 18.96 6.89
C GLY A 62 -22.43 17.53 7.27
N ALA A 63 -22.79 17.09 8.48
CA ALA A 63 -22.48 15.74 8.96
C ALA A 63 -22.95 14.64 8.00
N LYS A 64 -24.14 14.81 7.38
CA LYS A 64 -24.68 13.86 6.39
C LYS A 64 -23.77 13.76 5.16
N GLU A 65 -23.24 14.87 4.69
CA GLU A 65 -22.34 14.93 3.54
C GLU A 65 -20.99 14.26 3.85
N LEU A 66 -20.45 14.48 5.06
CA LEU A 66 -19.22 13.84 5.50
C LEU A 66 -19.39 12.32 5.65
N PHE A 67 -20.52 11.84 6.22
CA PHE A 67 -20.80 10.41 6.30
C PHE A 67 -21.02 9.79 4.91
N LEU A 68 -21.66 10.50 3.98
CA LEU A 68 -21.80 10.05 2.60
C LEU A 68 -20.42 9.95 1.93
N THR A 69 -19.55 10.93 2.13
CA THR A 69 -18.16 10.91 1.64
C THR A 69 -17.38 9.73 2.23
N LEU A 70 -17.54 9.45 3.53
CA LEU A 70 -16.93 8.29 4.19
C LEU A 70 -17.39 6.99 3.53
N LEU A 71 -18.68 6.82 3.31
CA LEU A 71 -19.24 5.64 2.66
C LEU A 71 -18.73 5.48 1.22
N ILE A 72 -18.74 6.56 0.44
CA ILE A 72 -18.23 6.56 -0.94
C ILE A 72 -16.73 6.21 -0.94
N GLY A 73 -15.95 6.78 -0.03
CA GLY A 73 -14.53 6.47 0.12
C GLY A 73 -14.28 4.99 0.45
N LEU A 74 -15.00 4.42 1.40
CA LEU A 74 -14.89 3.00 1.74
C LEU A 74 -15.23 2.09 0.53
N VAL A 75 -16.32 2.40 -0.19
CA VAL A 75 -16.70 1.64 -1.39
C VAL A 75 -15.65 1.81 -2.49
N PHE A 76 -15.11 3.01 -2.66
CA PHE A 76 -14.04 3.29 -3.64
C PHE A 76 -12.80 2.45 -3.36
N PHE A 77 -12.28 2.45 -2.13
CA PHE A 77 -11.09 1.65 -1.76
C PHE A 77 -11.37 0.15 -1.86
N PHE A 78 -12.57 -0.31 -1.50
CA PHE A 78 -12.99 -1.69 -1.72
C PHE A 78 -12.96 -2.08 -3.20
N LEU A 79 -13.48 -1.23 -4.09
CA LEU A 79 -13.47 -1.49 -5.53
C LEU A 79 -12.06 -1.43 -6.11
N LEU A 80 -11.22 -0.53 -5.61
CA LEU A 80 -9.82 -0.42 -6.02
C LEU A 80 -9.05 -1.71 -5.69
N ASP A 81 -9.17 -2.20 -4.46
CA ASP A 81 -8.59 -3.47 -4.03
C ASP A 81 -9.08 -4.67 -4.87
N LYS A 82 -10.40 -4.72 -5.15
CA LYS A 82 -10.95 -5.76 -6.02
C LYS A 82 -10.44 -5.67 -7.47
N ALA A 83 -10.21 -4.47 -7.98
CA ALA A 83 -9.66 -4.28 -9.32
C ALA A 83 -8.20 -4.76 -9.40
N GLU A 84 -7.39 -4.50 -8.38
CA GLU A 84 -6.02 -5.02 -8.29
C GLU A 84 -6.00 -6.55 -8.25
N LEU A 85 -6.81 -7.18 -7.40
CA LEU A 85 -6.95 -8.64 -7.33
C LEU A 85 -7.41 -9.26 -8.64
N TRP A 86 -8.27 -8.59 -9.40
CA TRP A 86 -8.75 -9.09 -10.69
C TRP A 86 -7.66 -9.08 -11.76
N HIS A 87 -6.81 -8.07 -11.78
CA HIS A 87 -5.65 -8.04 -12.68
C HIS A 87 -4.62 -9.13 -12.35
N HIS A 88 -4.49 -9.53 -11.09
CA HIS A 88 -3.60 -10.62 -10.67
C HIS A 88 -4.20 -12.01 -10.85
N GLY A 89 -5.53 -12.18 -10.82
CA GLY A 89 -6.23 -13.47 -10.89
C GLY A 89 -6.22 -14.13 -12.26
N HIS A 90 -5.94 -13.43 -13.34
CA HIS A 90 -5.92 -14.00 -14.71
C HIS A 90 -4.62 -14.71 -15.08
N GLU A 91 -3.58 -14.67 -14.26
CA GLU A 91 -2.29 -15.31 -14.57
C GLU A 91 -2.18 -16.79 -14.10
N HIS A 92 -3.19 -17.34 -13.42
CA HIS A 92 -3.11 -18.70 -12.80
C HIS A 92 -4.17 -19.71 -13.23
N HIS A 93 -4.87 -19.53 -14.35
CA HIS A 93 -5.66 -20.60 -14.94
C HIS A 93 -4.86 -21.32 -16.03
N HIS A 94 -3.94 -22.19 -15.63
CA HIS A 94 -3.59 -23.33 -16.45
C HIS A 94 -4.55 -24.47 -16.10
N ASP A 95 -5.41 -24.78 -17.07
CA ASP A 95 -6.33 -25.89 -17.05
C ASP A 95 -5.60 -27.18 -16.68
N ALA A 96 -5.96 -27.76 -15.55
CA ALA A 96 -5.66 -29.15 -15.26
C ALA A 96 -6.69 -29.99 -16.01
N ASP A 97 -6.36 -30.38 -17.26
CA ASP A 97 -7.07 -31.43 -17.97
C ASP A 97 -6.91 -32.73 -17.18
N PRO A 98 -8.01 -33.44 -16.86
CA PRO A 98 -7.93 -34.77 -16.28
C PRO A 98 -7.60 -35.78 -17.39
N HIS A 99 -6.35 -36.18 -17.48
CA HIS A 99 -5.98 -37.30 -18.32
C HIS A 99 -6.47 -38.62 -17.71
N PRO A 100 -7.22 -39.46 -18.46
CA PRO A 100 -7.56 -40.79 -18.02
C PRO A 100 -6.33 -41.72 -18.10
N ASP A 101 -6.20 -42.56 -17.08
CA ASP A 101 -5.24 -43.63 -16.97
C ASP A 101 -5.10 -44.46 -18.26
N HIS A 102 -3.89 -44.54 -18.83
CA HIS A 102 -3.48 -45.60 -19.73
C HIS A 102 -2.16 -46.21 -19.27
N THR A 103 -2.28 -47.44 -18.84
CA THR A 103 -1.21 -48.39 -18.51
C THR A 103 -0.27 -48.63 -19.69
N GLY A 104 1.03 -48.52 -19.40
CA GLY A 104 2.11 -49.33 -19.95
C GLY A 104 2.49 -49.11 -21.42
N HIS A 105 3.66 -48.50 -21.64
CA HIS A 105 4.65 -48.97 -22.62
C HIS A 105 6.00 -48.29 -22.37
N ASN A 106 7.04 -49.12 -22.17
CA ASN A 106 8.45 -48.75 -22.15
C ASN A 106 8.88 -48.24 -23.54
N HIS A 107 9.38 -47.04 -23.67
CA HIS A 107 10.27 -46.68 -24.77
C HIS A 107 11.41 -45.77 -24.26
N ALA A 108 12.63 -46.22 -24.66
CA ALA A 108 13.90 -45.58 -24.39
C ALA A 108 14.06 -44.24 -25.12
N GLY A 109 14.69 -43.31 -24.40
CA GLY A 109 15.59 -42.30 -24.94
C GLY A 109 15.05 -41.29 -25.93
N HIS A 110 14.50 -40.16 -25.44
CA HIS A 110 14.57 -38.91 -26.20
C HIS A 110 14.98 -37.78 -25.25
N ASN A 111 16.15 -37.18 -25.56
CA ASN A 111 16.61 -35.94 -24.97
C ASN A 111 15.61 -34.85 -25.31
N HIS A 112 14.74 -34.49 -24.37
CA HIS A 112 13.98 -33.28 -24.49
C HIS A 112 14.86 -32.12 -24.02
N ALA A 113 15.29 -31.32 -25.01
CA ALA A 113 15.86 -30.01 -24.76
C ALA A 113 14.92 -29.23 -23.79
N ALA A 114 15.47 -28.79 -22.69
CA ALA A 114 14.78 -27.98 -21.73
C ALA A 114 14.28 -26.70 -22.44
N HIS A 115 12.99 -26.66 -22.73
CA HIS A 115 12.34 -25.39 -23.07
C HIS A 115 12.37 -24.53 -21.82
N ALA A 116 13.27 -23.56 -21.80
CA ALA A 116 13.32 -22.51 -20.82
C ALA A 116 12.04 -21.69 -20.98
N HIS A 117 11.00 -22.01 -20.22
CA HIS A 117 9.88 -21.10 -19.97
C HIS A 117 10.35 -20.01 -19.01
N GLY A 118 11.09 -19.04 -19.54
CA GLY A 118 11.49 -17.88 -18.78
C GLY A 118 10.58 -16.71 -19.12
N GLU A 119 9.42 -16.57 -18.40
CA GLU A 119 8.80 -15.22 -18.31
C GLU A 119 7.58 -15.02 -17.38
N PRO A 120 7.19 -15.85 -16.42
CA PRO A 120 6.16 -15.43 -15.46
C PRO A 120 6.69 -14.52 -14.33
N ALA A 121 7.96 -14.67 -13.94
CA ALA A 121 8.52 -13.96 -12.79
C ALA A 121 8.70 -12.43 -12.98
N LYS A 122 8.79 -11.94 -14.21
CA LYS A 122 8.96 -10.52 -14.50
C LYS A 122 7.63 -9.75 -14.49
N ALA A 123 6.56 -10.35 -14.97
CA ALA A 123 5.23 -9.74 -15.03
C ALA A 123 4.69 -9.48 -13.61
N GLY A 124 4.73 -10.46 -12.69
CA GLY A 124 4.30 -10.31 -11.32
C GLY A 124 5.08 -9.22 -10.55
N THR A 125 6.38 -9.07 -10.81
CA THR A 125 7.20 -8.03 -10.18
C THR A 125 6.75 -6.60 -10.53
N TRP A 126 6.39 -6.35 -11.81
CA TRP A 126 5.93 -5.04 -12.24
C TRP A 126 4.52 -4.72 -11.74
N ALA A 127 3.67 -5.73 -11.64
CA ALA A 127 2.33 -5.58 -11.10
C ALA A 127 2.37 -5.16 -9.61
N VAL A 128 3.17 -5.84 -8.78
CA VAL A 128 3.40 -5.46 -7.37
C VAL A 128 3.90 -4.03 -7.27
N LEU A 129 4.94 -3.66 -8.04
CA LEU A 129 5.49 -2.30 -7.99
C LEU A 129 4.52 -1.22 -8.47
N SER A 130 3.64 -1.52 -9.44
CA SER A 130 2.64 -0.55 -9.91
C SER A 130 1.53 -0.36 -8.88
N GLY A 131 1.04 -1.45 -8.27
CA GLY A 131 0.05 -1.39 -7.19
C GLY A 131 0.58 -0.61 -5.99
N ASP A 132 1.78 -0.96 -5.52
CA ASP A 132 2.48 -0.26 -4.45
C ASP A 132 2.68 1.24 -4.75
N SER A 133 3.06 1.59 -5.99
CA SER A 133 3.20 3.01 -6.39
C SER A 133 1.88 3.78 -6.35
N VAL A 134 0.76 3.18 -6.74
CA VAL A 134 -0.57 3.81 -6.67
C VAL A 134 -0.99 4.00 -5.21
N HIS A 135 -0.75 2.99 -4.37
CA HIS A 135 -1.00 3.05 -2.94
C HIS A 135 -0.17 4.18 -2.29
N CYS A 136 1.14 4.17 -2.46
CA CYS A 136 2.05 5.21 -1.97
C CYS A 136 1.66 6.62 -2.44
N PHE A 137 1.22 6.77 -3.70
CA PHE A 137 0.72 8.06 -4.20
C PHE A 137 -0.49 8.54 -3.40
N GLY A 138 -1.46 7.66 -3.17
CA GLY A 138 -2.64 7.93 -2.35
C GLY A 138 -2.26 8.41 -0.95
N ASP A 139 -1.36 7.69 -0.29
CA ASP A 139 -0.86 8.03 1.05
C ASP A 139 -0.18 9.41 1.09
N GLY A 140 0.54 9.76 0.05
CA GLY A 140 1.11 11.10 -0.09
C GLY A 140 0.05 12.21 -0.10
N VAL A 141 -1.03 12.04 -0.86
CA VAL A 141 -2.17 12.97 -0.89
C VAL A 141 -2.85 13.05 0.47
N LEU A 142 -3.03 11.91 1.16
CA LEU A 142 -3.64 11.83 2.48
C LEU A 142 -2.79 12.55 3.55
N ILE A 143 -1.47 12.34 3.55
CA ILE A 143 -0.53 13.06 4.42
C ILE A 143 -0.59 14.57 4.14
N ALA A 144 -0.63 14.99 2.88
CA ALA A 144 -0.73 16.41 2.53
C ALA A 144 -2.02 17.03 3.08
N SER A 145 -3.17 16.34 2.95
CA SER A 145 -4.45 16.83 3.48
C SER A 145 -4.41 17.01 5.01
N ALA A 146 -3.80 16.08 5.73
CA ALA A 146 -3.63 16.17 7.17
C ALA A 146 -2.71 17.34 7.59
N PHE A 147 -1.61 17.58 6.86
CA PHE A 147 -0.74 18.75 7.12
C PHE A 147 -1.41 20.08 6.77
N MET A 148 -2.28 20.12 5.77
CA MET A 148 -3.05 21.31 5.42
C MET A 148 -4.10 21.65 6.47
N ALA A 149 -4.66 20.66 7.17
CA ALA A 149 -5.52 20.86 8.32
C ALA A 149 -4.75 21.31 9.57
N GLY A 150 -3.52 20.76 9.76
CA GLY A 150 -2.67 21.17 10.87
C GLY A 150 -1.40 20.34 10.99
N THR A 151 -0.31 20.98 11.47
CA THR A 151 1.00 20.31 11.59
C THR A 151 0.94 19.08 12.50
N ARG A 152 0.19 19.16 13.62
CA ARG A 152 0.01 18.03 14.53
C ARG A 152 -0.67 16.86 13.82
N LEU A 153 -1.74 17.15 13.09
CA LEU A 153 -2.52 16.14 12.35
C LEU A 153 -1.67 15.49 11.27
N GLY A 154 -0.90 16.29 10.52
CA GLY A 154 0.02 15.79 9.50
C GLY A 154 1.12 14.87 10.06
N LEU A 155 1.68 15.21 11.23
CA LEU A 155 2.66 14.35 11.90
C LEU A 155 2.05 13.02 12.35
N ILE A 156 0.84 13.04 12.93
CA ILE A 156 0.13 11.83 13.35
C ILE A 156 -0.17 10.94 12.12
N ALA A 157 -0.69 11.54 11.05
CA ALA A 157 -0.96 10.82 9.80
C ALA A 157 0.32 10.22 9.18
N SER A 158 1.42 10.99 9.14
CA SER A 158 2.71 10.50 8.63
C SER A 158 3.24 9.31 9.43
N LEU A 159 3.09 9.33 10.77
CA LEU A 159 3.50 8.21 11.63
C LEU A 159 2.59 6.99 11.45
N ALA A 160 1.30 7.17 11.24
CA ALA A 160 0.37 6.08 10.98
C ALA A 160 0.66 5.42 9.63
N VAL A 161 0.94 6.24 8.60
CA VAL A 161 1.37 5.76 7.28
C VAL A 161 2.70 5.02 7.40
N LEU A 162 3.71 5.59 8.04
CA LEU A 162 4.98 4.90 8.29
C LEU A 162 4.78 3.54 8.97
N ALA A 163 3.89 3.47 9.96
CA ALA A 163 3.67 2.25 10.72
C ALA A 163 3.08 1.11 9.89
N HIS A 164 2.16 1.40 8.93
CA HIS A 164 1.58 0.35 8.08
C HIS A 164 2.42 0.06 6.84
N GLU A 165 3.14 1.04 6.30
CA GLU A 165 4.03 0.86 5.17
C GLU A 165 5.23 -0.05 5.48
N VAL A 166 5.69 -0.09 6.74
CA VAL A 166 6.81 -0.99 7.11
C VAL A 166 6.47 -2.46 6.87
N PRO A 167 5.39 -3.05 7.41
CA PRO A 167 5.02 -4.43 7.10
C PRO A 167 4.70 -4.64 5.61
N HIS A 168 4.08 -3.68 4.93
CA HIS A 168 3.79 -3.75 3.50
C HIS A 168 5.08 -3.90 2.68
N HIS A 169 6.04 -2.98 2.83
CA HIS A 169 7.33 -3.04 2.16
C HIS A 169 8.21 -4.25 2.56
N MET A 170 8.00 -4.83 3.75
CA MET A 170 8.63 -6.12 4.08
C MET A 170 8.14 -7.23 3.16
N GLY A 171 6.85 -7.28 2.87
CA GLY A 171 6.24 -8.20 1.90
C GLY A 171 6.82 -8.01 0.50
N ASP A 172 6.83 -6.78 0.01
CA ASP A 172 7.36 -6.45 -1.32
C ASP A 172 8.83 -6.83 -1.50
N LEU A 173 9.65 -6.52 -0.50
CA LEU A 173 11.06 -6.90 -0.49
C LEU A 173 11.24 -8.44 -0.51
N MET A 174 10.36 -9.20 0.13
CA MET A 174 10.38 -10.66 0.08
C MET A 174 10.00 -11.17 -1.32
N VAL A 175 8.92 -10.68 -1.90
CA VAL A 175 8.44 -11.04 -3.24
C VAL A 175 9.51 -10.74 -4.29
N LEU A 176 10.08 -9.55 -4.28
CA LEU A 176 11.11 -9.16 -5.24
C LEU A 176 12.40 -9.97 -5.12
N ARG A 177 12.74 -10.42 -3.92
CA ARG A 177 13.92 -11.31 -3.71
C ARG A 177 13.72 -12.71 -4.27
N HIS A 178 12.51 -13.25 -4.20
CA HIS A 178 12.20 -14.56 -4.81
C HIS A 178 12.18 -14.51 -6.34
N GLY A 179 11.91 -13.33 -6.93
CA GLY A 179 11.90 -13.10 -8.38
C GLY A 179 13.28 -12.89 -9.03
N ALA A 180 14.36 -13.51 -8.53
CA ALA A 180 15.72 -13.46 -9.08
C ALA A 180 16.40 -12.07 -9.11
N SER A 181 15.91 -11.07 -8.38
CA SER A 181 16.59 -9.78 -8.26
C SER A 181 17.60 -9.77 -7.11
N THR A 182 18.72 -9.01 -7.28
CA THR A 182 19.64 -8.82 -6.17
C THR A 182 18.99 -7.98 -5.07
N ARG A 183 19.43 -8.16 -3.81
CA ARG A 183 18.97 -7.36 -2.66
C ARG A 183 19.01 -5.85 -2.94
N ARG A 184 20.08 -5.37 -3.59
CA ARG A 184 20.24 -3.96 -3.95
C ARG A 184 19.19 -3.53 -4.97
N THR A 185 18.91 -4.35 -5.96
CA THR A 185 17.92 -4.07 -6.99
C THR A 185 16.50 -4.03 -6.40
N ALA A 186 16.16 -4.95 -5.49
CA ALA A 186 14.88 -4.94 -4.79
C ALA A 186 14.72 -3.66 -3.97
N LEU A 187 15.73 -3.30 -3.14
CA LEU A 187 15.70 -2.06 -2.36
C LEU A 187 15.52 -0.81 -3.21
N VAL A 188 16.24 -0.70 -4.34
CA VAL A 188 16.10 0.46 -5.23
C VAL A 188 14.70 0.52 -5.83
N LYS A 189 14.14 -0.60 -6.28
CA LYS A 189 12.80 -0.63 -6.88
C LYS A 189 11.72 -0.23 -5.87
N VAL A 190 11.71 -0.82 -4.67
CA VAL A 190 10.75 -0.48 -3.62
C VAL A 190 10.96 0.96 -3.14
N SER A 191 12.20 1.45 -3.03
CA SER A 191 12.48 2.86 -2.70
C SER A 191 11.96 3.83 -3.77
N LEU A 192 11.97 3.44 -5.05
CA LEU A 192 11.38 4.26 -6.11
C LEU A 192 9.86 4.29 -6.01
N ALA A 193 9.21 3.16 -5.70
CA ALA A 193 7.78 3.13 -5.42
C ALA A 193 7.45 3.98 -4.19
N GLY A 194 8.15 3.82 -3.07
CA GLY A 194 7.99 4.64 -1.88
C GLY A 194 8.27 6.15 -2.10
N ALA A 195 9.12 6.52 -3.07
CA ALA A 195 9.33 7.92 -3.43
C ALA A 195 8.08 8.58 -4.07
N VAL A 196 7.17 7.77 -4.61
CA VAL A 196 5.91 8.25 -5.19
C VAL A 196 5.00 8.89 -4.12
N THR A 197 5.16 8.50 -2.84
CA THR A 197 4.50 9.18 -1.71
C THR A 197 4.80 10.68 -1.68
N ALA A 198 6.05 11.06 -1.95
CA ALA A 198 6.42 12.48 -1.99
C ALA A 198 5.79 13.20 -3.20
N LEU A 199 5.66 12.52 -4.35
CA LEU A 199 4.94 13.08 -5.51
C LEU A 199 3.45 13.27 -5.20
N GLY A 200 2.81 12.29 -4.55
CA GLY A 200 1.45 12.40 -4.06
C GLY A 200 1.27 13.57 -3.09
N GLY A 201 2.22 13.74 -2.15
CA GLY A 201 2.23 14.87 -1.22
C GLY A 201 2.35 16.23 -1.88
N LEU A 202 3.23 16.38 -2.87
CA LEU A 202 3.40 17.62 -3.63
C LEU A 202 2.15 17.97 -4.44
N LEU A 203 1.60 16.99 -5.16
CA LEU A 203 0.37 17.17 -5.94
C LEU A 203 -0.83 17.42 -5.04
N GLY A 204 -0.94 16.71 -3.92
CA GLY A 204 -1.95 16.91 -2.90
C GLY A 204 -1.90 18.32 -2.31
N PHE A 205 -0.71 18.83 -1.97
CA PHE A 205 -0.51 20.20 -1.50
C PHE A 205 -1.03 21.21 -2.53
N TRP A 206 -0.57 21.11 -3.78
CA TRP A 206 -0.98 22.02 -4.84
C TRP A 206 -2.48 21.97 -5.11
N LEU A 207 -3.07 20.78 -5.15
CA LEU A 207 -4.50 20.59 -5.34
C LEU A 207 -5.33 21.21 -4.21
N LEU A 208 -4.94 20.96 -2.96
CA LEU A 208 -5.64 21.44 -1.77
C LEU A 208 -5.48 22.94 -1.57
N GLU A 209 -4.37 23.54 -2.02
CA GLU A 209 -4.19 24.98 -2.03
C GLU A 209 -5.26 25.66 -2.90
N GLN A 210 -5.67 25.02 -4.00
CA GLN A 210 -6.76 25.51 -4.88
C GLN A 210 -8.17 25.17 -4.31
N LEU A 211 -8.28 24.09 -3.55
CA LEU A 211 -9.54 23.49 -3.10
C LEU A 211 -9.71 23.55 -1.57
N GLN A 212 -9.28 24.63 -0.92
CA GLN A 212 -9.31 24.74 0.56
C GLN A 212 -10.69 24.48 1.18
N GLY A 213 -11.77 24.89 0.51
CA GLY A 213 -13.14 24.63 0.95
C GLY A 213 -13.53 23.14 0.99
N TYR A 214 -12.79 22.28 0.34
CA TYR A 214 -13.03 20.85 0.30
C TYR A 214 -12.13 20.04 1.25
N LEU A 215 -11.27 20.71 2.01
CA LEU A 215 -10.34 20.05 2.94
C LEU A 215 -11.02 19.05 3.88
N PRO A 216 -12.22 19.33 4.48
CA PRO A 216 -12.90 18.35 5.33
C PRO A 216 -13.23 17.04 4.60
N TYR A 217 -13.60 17.11 3.33
CA TYR A 217 -13.90 15.92 2.52
C TYR A 217 -12.63 15.12 2.23
N PHE A 218 -11.49 15.77 2.01
CA PHE A 218 -10.21 15.08 1.85
C PHE A 218 -9.77 14.36 3.14
N LEU A 219 -10.01 14.96 4.31
CA LEU A 219 -9.77 14.31 5.61
C LEU A 219 -10.65 13.07 5.80
N VAL A 220 -11.91 13.13 5.36
CA VAL A 220 -12.83 11.99 5.41
C VAL A 220 -12.41 10.89 4.44
N VAL A 221 -11.97 11.24 3.22
CA VAL A 221 -11.41 10.27 2.27
C VAL A 221 -10.15 9.61 2.83
N ALA A 222 -9.26 10.39 3.48
CA ALA A 222 -8.11 9.85 4.19
C ALA A 222 -8.52 8.86 5.29
N SER A 223 -9.55 9.22 6.07
CA SER A 223 -10.10 8.32 7.08
C SER A 223 -10.67 7.04 6.49
N SER A 224 -11.35 7.13 5.32
CA SER A 224 -11.88 5.96 4.60
C SER A 224 -10.76 5.00 4.20
N SER A 225 -9.65 5.52 3.66
CA SER A 225 -8.47 4.72 3.32
C SER A 225 -7.90 4.03 4.54
N PHE A 226 -7.64 4.76 5.62
CA PHE A 226 -7.06 4.22 6.84
C PHE A 226 -7.95 3.15 7.49
N ILE A 227 -9.27 3.37 7.53
CA ILE A 227 -10.23 2.38 8.02
C ILE A 227 -10.24 1.16 7.11
N TYR A 228 -10.25 1.36 5.79
CA TYR A 228 -10.27 0.25 4.84
C TYR A 228 -9.01 -0.62 4.97
N VAL A 229 -7.82 -0.03 4.89
CA VAL A 229 -6.54 -0.75 5.02
C VAL A 229 -6.46 -1.48 6.35
N ALA A 230 -6.85 -0.85 7.46
CA ALA A 230 -6.81 -1.51 8.76
C ALA A 230 -7.74 -2.73 8.83
N LEU A 231 -8.98 -2.62 8.36
CA LEU A 231 -10.01 -3.65 8.50
C LEU A 231 -9.94 -4.73 7.41
N ALA A 232 -9.60 -4.36 6.18
CA ALA A 232 -9.65 -5.26 5.03
C ALA A 232 -8.30 -5.92 4.73
N ASP A 233 -7.21 -5.26 5.06
CA ASP A 233 -5.86 -5.73 4.74
C ASP A 233 -5.09 -6.18 6.01
N LEU A 234 -4.91 -5.31 7.00
CA LEU A 234 -4.03 -5.63 8.14
C LEU A 234 -4.66 -6.60 9.14
N ILE A 235 -5.92 -6.39 9.56
CA ILE A 235 -6.57 -7.25 10.56
C ILE A 235 -6.75 -8.70 10.08
N PRO A 236 -7.12 -8.99 8.82
CA PRO A 236 -7.23 -10.37 8.35
C PRO A 236 -5.91 -11.15 8.32
N GLN A 237 -4.77 -10.45 8.39
CA GLN A 237 -3.44 -11.07 8.43
C GLN A 237 -2.94 -11.39 9.85
N LEU A 238 -3.70 -11.03 10.89
CA LEU A 238 -3.39 -11.31 12.29
C LEU A 238 -3.78 -12.74 12.67
#